data_a8f0e0cdd7d784bdec43a7ceb66d9562
#
_entry.id   a8f0e0cdd7d784bdec43a7ceb66d9562
#
_cell.length_a   1.000
_cell.length_b   1.000
_cell.length_c   1.000
_cell.angle_alpha   90.00
_cell.angle_beta   90.00
_cell.angle_gamma   90.00
#
_symmetry.space_group_name_H-M   'P 1'
#
loop_
_entity.id
_entity.type
_entity.pdbx_description
1 polymer ?
#
loop_
_entity_poly.entity_id
_entity_poly.type
_entity_poly.pdbx_seq_one_letter_code
_entity_poly.pdbx_strand_id
1 'polypeptide(L)'
;ETAYVHKDKKTTVYVNGKVQKVFENSAITFGENSMIVVGNSGYRNDYLREIRLWDKALTESEINDYLYLPMDPATPHLISYLPLSKEMETKDLKAPAGTENVTTKARIEYVENVKFPADELVIVNQE
;
A
#
# COMPACT_ATOMS: atom_id res chain seq x y z
N GLU A 1 6.66 -5.50 -3.20
CA GLU A 1 5.92 -4.25 -3.01
C GLU A 1 5.95 -3.40 -4.27
N THR A 2 4.82 -2.78 -4.58
CA THR A 2 4.70 -1.84 -5.70
C THR A 2 4.25 -0.49 -5.17
N ALA A 3 4.95 0.56 -5.56
CA ALA A 3 4.60 1.93 -5.21
C ALA A 3 4.44 2.78 -6.48
N TYR A 4 3.40 3.60 -6.49
CA TYR A 4 3.14 4.56 -7.56
C TYR A 4 3.28 5.96 -6.98
N VAL A 5 4.24 6.72 -7.50
CA VAL A 5 4.48 8.10 -7.06
C VAL A 5 4.17 9.04 -8.21
N HIS A 6 3.23 9.95 -7.99
CA HIS A 6 2.88 10.97 -8.96
C HIS A 6 3.34 12.35 -8.48
N LYS A 7 4.16 13.01 -9.29
CA LYS A 7 4.66 14.36 -9.03
C LYS A 7 5.01 15.04 -10.35
N ASP A 8 4.64 16.31 -10.49
CA ASP A 8 4.99 17.15 -11.64
C ASP A 8 4.64 16.51 -13.00
N LYS A 9 3.43 15.97 -13.11
CA LYS A 9 2.93 15.28 -14.31
C LYS A 9 3.76 14.04 -14.70
N LYS A 10 4.47 13.48 -13.76
CA LYS A 10 5.25 12.26 -13.95
C LYS A 10 4.81 11.21 -12.95
N THR A 11 4.56 10.01 -13.41
CA THR A 11 4.26 8.88 -12.53
C THR A 11 5.42 7.89 -12.57
N THR A 12 6.03 7.66 -11.45
CA THR A 12 7.12 6.70 -11.28
C THR A 12 6.60 5.46 -10.59
N VAL A 13 6.88 4.30 -11.16
CA VAL A 13 6.52 3.00 -10.58
C VAL A 13 7.76 2.36 -9.99
N TYR A 14 7.68 2.04 -8.72
CA TYR A 14 8.74 1.33 -8.00
C TYR A 14 8.29 -0.10 -7.71
N VAL A 15 9.17 -1.04 -7.93
CA VAL A 15 8.98 -2.44 -7.53
C VAL A 15 10.11 -2.82 -6.59
N ASN A 16 9.76 -3.24 -5.39
CA ASN A 16 10.70 -3.57 -4.32
C ASN A 16 11.73 -2.45 -4.10
N GLY A 17 11.25 -1.20 -4.10
CA GLY A 17 12.06 -0.02 -3.82
C GLY A 17 12.91 0.48 -4.98
N LYS A 18 12.81 -0.11 -6.16
CA LYS A 18 13.58 0.29 -7.34
C LYS A 18 12.69 0.76 -8.46
N VAL A 19 13.11 1.79 -9.18
CA VAL A 19 12.38 2.32 -10.32
C VAL A 19 12.25 1.24 -11.39
N GLN A 20 11.02 0.93 -11.75
CA GLN A 20 10.68 -0.02 -12.80
C GLN A 20 10.28 0.69 -14.08
N LYS A 21 9.51 1.76 -13.97
CA LYS A 21 9.00 2.50 -15.12
C LYS A 21 8.66 3.94 -14.74
N VAL A 22 8.82 4.84 -15.70
CA VAL A 22 8.43 6.23 -15.57
C VAL A 22 7.48 6.56 -16.72
N PHE A 23 6.31 7.12 -16.37
CA PHE A 23 5.35 7.65 -17.33
C PHE A 23 5.46 9.18 -17.36
N GLU A 24 5.89 9.72 -18.47
CA GLU A 24 5.96 11.17 -18.68
C GLU A 24 4.59 11.74 -19.10
N ASN A 25 4.36 13.00 -18.84
CA ASN A 25 3.14 13.71 -19.21
C ASN A 25 1.86 13.05 -18.69
N SER A 26 1.97 12.42 -17.54
CA SER A 26 0.87 11.76 -16.86
C SER A 26 0.04 12.80 -16.10
N ALA A 27 -1.26 12.86 -16.36
CA ALA A 27 -2.17 13.72 -15.62
C ALA A 27 -3.10 12.85 -14.77
N ILE A 28 -3.14 13.13 -13.47
CA ILE A 28 -4.07 12.46 -12.56
C ILE A 28 -4.97 13.53 -11.94
N THR A 29 -6.28 13.36 -12.11
CA THR A 29 -7.27 14.25 -11.51
C THR A 29 -8.19 13.43 -10.63
N PHE A 30 -8.33 13.85 -9.37
CA PHE A 30 -9.23 13.21 -8.42
C PHE A 30 -10.51 14.06 -8.31
N GLY A 31 -11.65 13.44 -8.59
CA GLY A 31 -12.97 14.03 -8.38
C GLY A 31 -13.64 13.48 -7.11
N GLU A 32 -14.83 13.96 -6.82
CA GLU A 32 -15.58 13.56 -5.61
C GLU A 32 -15.85 12.06 -5.52
N ASN A 33 -15.99 11.40 -6.66
CA ASN A 33 -16.30 9.96 -6.74
C ASN A 33 -15.10 9.11 -7.17
N SER A 34 -13.88 9.62 -6.98
CA SER A 34 -12.68 8.87 -7.31
C SER A 34 -12.52 7.66 -6.39
N MET A 35 -12.07 6.56 -6.97
CA MET A 35 -11.79 5.34 -6.21
C MET A 35 -10.44 4.76 -6.62
N ILE A 36 -9.82 4.04 -5.71
CA ILE A 36 -8.62 3.26 -5.99
C ILE A 36 -9.04 1.79 -6.04
N VAL A 37 -8.74 1.14 -7.15
CA VAL A 37 -9.05 -0.28 -7.35
C VAL A 37 -7.75 -1.09 -7.28
N VAL A 38 -7.75 -2.11 -6.45
CA VAL A 38 -6.61 -3.01 -6.28
C VAL A 38 -7.04 -4.42 -6.67
N GLY A 39 -6.23 -5.08 -7.50
CA GLY A 39 -6.47 -6.47 -7.87
C GLY A 39 -7.59 -6.69 -8.89
N ASN A 40 -7.82 -5.77 -9.80
CA ASN A 40 -8.96 -5.81 -10.73
C ASN A 40 -8.74 -6.69 -11.96
N SER A 41 -7.72 -7.49 -12.05
CA SER A 41 -7.39 -8.20 -13.28
C SER A 41 -7.71 -9.69 -13.26
N GLY A 42 -8.97 -10.05 -13.11
CA GLY A 42 -9.47 -11.40 -13.38
C GLY A 42 -8.90 -12.50 -12.48
N TYR A 43 -8.44 -13.58 -13.07
CA TYR A 43 -8.12 -14.84 -12.36
C TYR A 43 -6.75 -14.85 -11.71
N ARG A 44 -6.44 -13.89 -10.83
CA ARG A 44 -5.18 -13.90 -10.08
C ARG A 44 -5.40 -14.42 -8.67
N ASN A 45 -4.55 -15.34 -8.26
CA ASN A 45 -4.44 -15.78 -6.87
C ASN A 45 -3.23 -15.08 -6.25
N ASP A 46 -3.39 -13.80 -5.97
CA ASP A 46 -2.33 -13.00 -5.37
C ASP A 46 -2.54 -12.87 -3.87
N TYR A 47 -1.45 -12.83 -3.14
CA TYR A 47 -1.47 -12.45 -1.74
C TYR A 47 -1.22 -10.95 -1.62
N LEU A 48 -2.07 -10.28 -0.88
CA LEU A 48 -1.99 -8.84 -0.69
C LEU A 48 -1.88 -8.52 0.80
N ARG A 49 -0.93 -7.68 1.14
CA ARG A 49 -0.73 -7.21 2.50
C ARG A 49 -0.35 -5.74 2.46
N GLU A 50 -1.01 -4.97 3.31
CA GLU A 50 -0.77 -3.56 3.50
C GLU A 50 -0.98 -2.67 2.27
N ILE A 51 -2.10 -1.96 2.27
CA ILE A 51 -2.36 -0.88 1.33
C ILE A 51 -2.13 0.43 2.06
N ARG A 52 -1.35 1.30 1.46
CA ARG A 52 -1.01 2.62 2.02
C ARG A 52 -1.26 3.70 1.00
N LEU A 53 -1.90 4.77 1.41
CA LEU A 53 -2.12 5.95 0.58
C LEU A 53 -1.55 7.18 1.29
N TRP A 54 -0.82 7.99 0.54
CA TRP A 54 -0.11 9.15 1.05
C TRP A 54 -0.56 10.41 0.34
N ASP A 55 -0.63 11.52 1.05
CA ASP A 55 -0.83 12.85 0.45
C ASP A 55 0.48 13.57 0.13
N LYS A 56 1.55 12.83 0.08
CA LYS A 56 2.90 13.30 -0.24
C LYS A 56 3.52 12.35 -1.27
N ALA A 57 4.21 12.89 -2.27
CA ALA A 57 5.02 12.09 -3.17
C ALA A 57 6.27 11.61 -2.41
N LEU A 58 6.30 10.34 -2.03
CA LEU A 58 7.43 9.76 -1.33
C LEU A 58 8.67 9.72 -2.23
N THR A 59 9.83 9.98 -1.65
CA THR A 59 11.11 9.78 -2.33
C THR A 59 11.46 8.30 -2.37
N GLU A 60 12.39 7.92 -3.25
CA GLU A 60 12.91 6.55 -3.31
C GLU A 60 13.46 6.11 -1.96
N SER A 61 14.17 6.98 -1.26
CA SER A 61 14.70 6.70 0.09
C SER A 61 13.59 6.41 1.09
N GLU A 62 12.53 7.21 1.09
CA GLU A 62 11.38 6.99 1.97
C GLU A 62 10.67 5.67 1.67
N ILE A 63 10.49 5.35 0.38
CA ILE A 63 9.90 4.07 -0.04
C ILE A 63 10.72 2.90 0.48
N ASN A 64 12.05 2.97 0.35
CA ASN A 64 12.93 1.91 0.83
C ASN A 64 12.93 1.80 2.37
N ASP A 65 12.82 2.91 3.07
CA ASP A 65 12.75 2.91 4.54
C ASP A 65 11.51 2.21 5.06
N TYR A 66 10.38 2.32 4.34
CA TYR A 66 9.11 1.73 4.76
C TYR A 66 8.82 0.36 4.12
N LEU A 67 9.69 -0.14 3.28
CA LEU A 67 9.41 -1.23 2.34
C LEU A 67 8.87 -2.49 3.00
N TYR A 68 9.49 -2.94 4.06
CA TYR A 68 9.13 -4.19 4.73
C TYR A 68 8.66 -3.98 6.17
N LEU A 69 8.38 -2.77 6.57
CA LEU A 69 7.99 -2.46 7.93
C LEU A 69 6.49 -2.18 8.02
N PRO A 70 5.82 -2.64 9.08
CA PRO A 70 4.48 -2.19 9.37
C PRO A 70 4.49 -0.69 9.66
N MET A 71 3.37 -0.02 9.34
CA MET A 71 3.27 1.42 9.55
C MET A 71 2.62 1.76 10.87
N ASP A 72 3.11 2.82 11.49
CA ASP A 72 2.38 3.50 12.54
C ASP A 72 1.26 4.31 11.89
N PRO A 73 -0.01 4.12 12.28
CA PRO A 73 -1.11 4.92 11.73
C PRO A 73 -0.95 6.42 11.96
N ALA A 74 -0.14 6.83 12.92
CA ALA A 74 0.14 8.25 13.18
C ALA A 74 1.21 8.85 12.27
N THR A 75 1.77 8.09 11.34
CA THR A 75 2.81 8.60 10.43
C THR A 75 2.31 9.80 9.64
N PRO A 76 3.07 10.92 9.62
CA PRO A 76 2.67 12.11 8.86
C PRO A 76 2.45 11.81 7.38
N HIS A 77 1.46 12.44 6.78
CA HIS A 77 1.07 12.30 5.36
C HIS A 77 0.48 10.93 4.98
N LEU A 78 0.40 9.98 5.87
CA LEU A 78 -0.33 8.73 5.64
C LEU A 78 -1.83 9.01 5.83
N ILE A 79 -2.62 8.87 4.77
CA ILE A 79 -4.05 9.21 4.79
C ILE A 79 -4.97 7.99 4.73
N SER A 80 -4.46 6.84 4.29
CA SER A 80 -5.19 5.58 4.35
C SER A 80 -4.22 4.45 4.64
N TYR A 81 -4.61 3.54 5.51
CA TYR A 81 -3.78 2.40 5.89
C TYR A 81 -4.64 1.17 6.17
N LEU A 82 -4.53 0.20 5.29
CA LEU A 82 -5.19 -1.09 5.41
C LEU A 82 -4.13 -2.18 5.60
N PRO A 83 -3.94 -2.68 6.81
CA PRO A 83 -2.98 -3.77 7.04
C PRO A 83 -3.37 -5.07 6.34
N LEU A 84 -4.66 -5.30 6.12
CA LEU A 84 -5.22 -6.51 5.50
C LEU A 84 -4.86 -7.79 6.27
N SER A 85 -4.69 -7.68 7.57
CA SER A 85 -4.52 -8.83 8.45
C SER A 85 -5.88 -9.46 8.76
N LYS A 86 -5.86 -10.69 9.25
CA LYS A 86 -7.07 -11.39 9.67
C LYS A 86 -7.85 -10.63 10.75
N GLU A 87 -7.14 -10.00 11.68
CA GLU A 87 -7.74 -9.23 12.77
C GLU A 87 -8.35 -7.91 12.30
N MET A 88 -7.71 -7.26 11.33
CA MET A 88 -8.15 -5.96 10.82
C MET A 88 -9.07 -6.06 9.62
N GLU A 89 -9.08 -7.19 8.93
CA GLU A 89 -9.84 -7.41 7.71
C GLU A 89 -9.58 -6.29 6.68
N THR A 90 -10.62 -5.64 6.18
CA THR A 90 -10.49 -4.53 5.22
C THR A 90 -10.60 -3.16 5.90
N LYS A 91 -10.33 -3.10 7.19
CA LYS A 91 -10.43 -1.87 7.96
C LYS A 91 -9.32 -0.89 7.60
N ASP A 92 -9.70 0.34 7.34
CA ASP A 92 -8.77 1.45 7.17
C ASP A 92 -8.54 2.11 8.53
N LEU A 93 -7.34 2.00 9.05
CA LEU A 93 -6.98 2.53 10.37
C LEU A 93 -6.93 4.06 10.41
N LYS A 94 -6.99 4.74 9.27
CA LYS A 94 -7.03 6.20 9.18
C LYS A 94 -8.45 6.73 8.98
N ALA A 95 -9.42 5.88 8.67
CA ALA A 95 -10.80 6.32 8.50
C ALA A 95 -11.47 6.60 9.84
N PRO A 96 -12.41 7.56 9.91
CA PRO A 96 -13.18 7.79 11.12
C PRO A 96 -13.93 6.53 11.56
N ALA A 97 -14.10 6.35 12.88
CA ALA A 97 -14.80 5.21 13.44
C ALA A 97 -16.23 5.12 12.86
N GLY A 98 -16.63 3.92 12.45
CA GLY A 98 -17.94 3.67 11.86
C GLY A 98 -18.06 4.00 10.38
N THR A 99 -16.96 4.42 9.74
CA THR A 99 -16.93 4.70 8.30
C THR A 99 -16.44 3.48 7.55
N GLU A 100 -17.24 2.99 6.59
CA GLU A 100 -16.81 1.96 5.65
C GLU A 100 -16.53 2.61 4.30
N ASN A 101 -15.27 2.62 3.90
CA ASN A 101 -14.84 3.22 2.64
C ASN A 101 -14.20 2.20 1.70
N VAL A 102 -14.27 0.93 2.04
CA VAL A 102 -13.72 -0.17 1.24
C VAL A 102 -14.84 -1.09 0.78
N THR A 103 -14.90 -1.33 -0.52
CA THR A 103 -15.84 -2.29 -1.12
C THR A 103 -15.06 -3.44 -1.73
N THR A 104 -15.45 -4.66 -1.42
CA THR A 104 -14.85 -5.85 -2.00
C THR A 104 -15.83 -6.50 -2.97
N LYS A 105 -15.37 -6.83 -4.17
CA LYS A 105 -16.19 -7.47 -5.20
C LYS A 105 -15.95 -8.98 -5.31
N ALA A 106 -14.90 -9.46 -4.71
CA ALA A 106 -14.53 -10.87 -4.74
C ALA A 106 -14.46 -11.43 -3.32
N ARG A 107 -14.52 -12.76 -3.23
CA ARG A 107 -14.31 -13.43 -1.97
C ARG A 107 -12.88 -13.20 -1.50
N ILE A 108 -12.73 -12.79 -0.25
CA ILE A 108 -11.44 -12.60 0.39
C ILE A 108 -11.20 -13.75 1.36
N GLU A 109 -10.03 -14.36 1.28
CA GLU A 109 -9.56 -15.34 2.22
C GLU A 109 -8.32 -14.81 2.94
N TYR A 110 -8.29 -14.96 4.26
CA TYR A 110 -7.14 -14.56 5.07
C TYR A 110 -6.27 -15.79 5.31
N VAL A 111 -5.05 -15.76 4.76
CA VAL A 111 -4.11 -16.87 4.83
C VAL A 111 -3.03 -16.53 5.86
N GLU A 112 -2.89 -17.39 6.86
CA GLU A 112 -2.00 -17.13 8.01
C GLU A 112 -0.55 -17.56 7.78
N ASN A 113 -0.31 -18.48 6.85
CA ASN A 113 1.01 -19.11 6.68
C ASN A 113 1.84 -18.53 5.53
N VAL A 114 1.44 -17.39 4.98
CA VAL A 114 2.22 -16.69 3.96
C VAL A 114 3.25 -15.80 4.62
N LYS A 115 4.51 -16.01 4.30
CA LYS A 115 5.60 -15.18 4.81
C LYS A 115 5.96 -14.10 3.79
N PHE A 116 6.01 -12.88 4.26
CA PHE A 116 6.53 -11.73 3.54
C PHE A 116 7.94 -11.43 4.04
N PRO A 117 8.76 -10.67 3.29
CA PRO A 117 10.14 -10.38 3.74
C PRO A 117 10.24 -9.82 5.15
N ALA A 118 9.28 -8.99 5.58
CA ALA A 118 9.26 -8.45 6.94
C ALA A 118 9.06 -9.52 8.01
N ASP A 119 8.36 -10.60 7.71
CA ASP A 119 8.10 -11.69 8.65
C ASP A 119 9.32 -12.58 8.84
N GLU A 120 10.27 -12.50 7.92
CA GLU A 120 11.51 -13.25 7.93
C GLU A 120 12.69 -12.47 8.51
N LEU A 121 12.47 -11.22 8.87
CA LEU A 121 13.51 -10.40 9.48
C LEU A 121 13.87 -10.96 10.87
N VAL A 122 15.09 -11.37 10.98
CA VAL A 122 15.67 -11.80 12.27
C VAL A 122 16.48 -10.64 12.81
N ILE A 123 16.09 -10.14 13.98
CA ILE A 123 16.88 -9.14 14.67
C ILE A 123 18.05 -9.88 15.34
N VAL A 124 19.22 -9.69 14.81
CA VAL A 124 20.43 -10.19 15.43
C VAL A 124 20.84 -9.20 16.50
N ASN A 125 20.87 -9.66 17.75
CA ASN A 125 21.41 -8.86 18.84
C ASN A 125 22.87 -8.53 18.54
N GLN A 126 23.13 -7.26 18.38
CA GLN A 126 24.47 -6.75 18.30
C GLN A 126 24.90 -6.30 19.68
N GLU A 127 25.81 -7.01 20.21
CA GLU A 127 26.47 -6.61 21.43
C GLU A 127 27.61 -5.63 21.15
#